data_3e0b6b244623a138c13257c94af34c4e
#
_entry.id   3e0b6b244623a138c13257c94af34c4e
#
_cell.length_a   1.000
_cell.length_b   1.000
_cell.length_c   1.000
_cell.angle_alpha   90.00
_cell.angle_beta   90.00
_cell.angle_gamma   90.00
#
_symmetry.space_group_name_H-M   'P 1'
#
loop_
_entity.id
_entity.type
_entity.pdbx_description
1 polymer ?
#
loop_
_entity_poly.entity_id
_entity_poly.type
_entity_poly.pdbx_seq_one_letter_code
_entity_poly.pdbx_strand_id
1 'polypeptide(L)'
;MDKDALTAWALANGWTMIGGNPSLTKPSSPKEAIVRMLLKATVVTIEAKKPAGKWEKLASEPYGKIEPDPEGGPPQGLGFGKFPSLTMLMQENRDRQVFARMGGGG
;
A
#
# COMPACT_ATOMS: atom_id res chain seq x y z
N MET A 1 6.73 13.09 3.73
CA MET A 1 6.65 11.99 4.72
C MET A 1 7.94 11.19 4.66
N ASP A 2 8.51 10.88 5.81
CA ASP A 2 9.66 9.99 5.82
C ASP A 2 9.23 8.52 5.75
N LYS A 3 10.23 7.63 5.70
CA LYS A 3 10.00 6.20 5.57
C LYS A 3 9.11 5.65 6.69
N ASP A 4 9.37 6.05 7.93
CA ASP A 4 8.62 5.54 9.08
C ASP A 4 7.18 6.03 9.08
N ALA A 5 6.95 7.30 8.75
CA ALA A 5 5.60 7.87 8.66
C ALA A 5 4.80 7.19 7.57
N LEU A 6 5.43 6.93 6.42
CA LEU A 6 4.76 6.26 5.31
C LEU A 6 4.41 4.81 5.65
N THR A 7 5.32 4.11 6.31
CA THR A 7 5.07 2.75 6.79
C THR A 7 3.91 2.72 7.78
N ALA A 8 3.89 3.65 8.72
CA ALA A 8 2.82 3.73 9.73
C ALA A 8 1.47 3.98 9.06
N TRP A 9 1.42 4.91 8.09
CA TRP A 9 0.19 5.15 7.34
C TRP A 9 -0.28 3.88 6.63
N ALA A 10 0.64 3.19 5.95
CA ALA A 10 0.30 1.99 5.20
C ALA A 10 -0.29 0.90 6.11
N LEU A 11 0.36 0.62 7.23
CA LEU A 11 -0.12 -0.40 8.17
C LEU A 11 -1.47 -0.04 8.78
N ALA A 12 -1.73 1.26 8.99
CA ALA A 12 -3.01 1.72 9.50
C ALA A 12 -4.12 1.64 8.43
N ASN A 13 -3.78 1.47 7.16
CA ASN A 13 -4.72 1.49 6.05
C ASN A 13 -4.79 0.18 5.27
N GLY A 14 -4.52 -0.94 5.93
CA GLY A 14 -4.76 -2.26 5.35
C GLY A 14 -3.58 -2.86 4.59
N TRP A 15 -2.43 -2.17 4.55
CA TRP A 15 -1.22 -2.74 3.98
C TRP A 15 -0.60 -3.70 4.99
N THR A 16 0.06 -4.75 4.49
CA THR A 16 0.72 -5.78 5.30
C THR A 16 2.20 -5.85 4.93
N MET A 17 3.07 -6.05 5.92
CA MET A 17 4.50 -6.19 5.63
C MET A 17 4.77 -7.56 5.03
N ILE A 18 5.29 -7.59 3.81
CA ILE A 18 5.72 -8.83 3.13
C ILE A 18 7.10 -8.56 2.56
N GLY A 19 8.08 -9.38 2.95
CA GLY A 19 9.45 -9.20 2.48
C GLY A 19 10.06 -7.87 2.85
N GLY A 20 9.64 -7.27 3.96
CA GLY A 20 10.14 -5.98 4.42
C GLY A 20 9.47 -4.76 3.79
N ASN A 21 8.47 -4.96 2.93
CA ASN A 21 7.79 -3.87 2.24
C ASN A 21 6.29 -3.88 2.51
N PRO A 22 5.67 -2.70 2.75
CA PRO A 22 4.22 -2.62 2.83
C PRO A 22 3.59 -3.10 1.53
N SER A 23 2.64 -4.00 1.63
CA SER A 23 2.08 -4.70 0.47
C SER A 23 0.58 -4.82 0.57
N LEU A 24 -0.08 -4.82 -0.59
CA LEU A 24 -1.48 -5.15 -0.71
C LEU A 24 -1.58 -6.55 -1.32
N THR A 25 -2.50 -7.35 -0.82
CA THR A 25 -2.63 -8.75 -1.21
C THR A 25 -3.95 -8.98 -1.94
N LYS A 26 -4.04 -10.12 -2.62
CA LYS A 26 -5.33 -10.54 -3.19
C LYS A 26 -6.27 -10.92 -2.04
N PRO A 27 -7.55 -10.53 -2.10
CA PRO A 27 -8.52 -10.95 -1.08
C PRO A 27 -8.64 -12.47 -0.95
N SER A 28 -8.53 -13.18 -2.07
CA SER A 28 -8.61 -14.65 -2.08
C SER A 28 -7.32 -15.34 -1.68
N SER A 29 -6.21 -14.60 -1.61
CA SER A 29 -4.89 -15.15 -1.27
C SER A 29 -4.11 -14.11 -0.47
N PRO A 30 -4.40 -13.98 0.83
CA PRO A 30 -3.86 -12.88 1.64
C PRO A 30 -2.35 -12.96 1.89
N LYS A 31 -1.69 -14.00 1.44
CA LYS A 31 -0.23 -14.14 1.55
C LYS A 31 0.51 -13.70 0.29
N GLU A 32 -0.22 -13.42 -0.78
CA GLU A 32 0.39 -13.08 -2.06
C GLU A 32 0.32 -11.59 -2.33
N ALA A 33 1.48 -10.93 -2.27
CA ALA A 33 1.57 -9.50 -2.58
C ALA A 33 1.33 -9.26 -4.06
N ILE A 34 0.45 -8.32 -4.40
CA ILE A 34 0.19 -7.92 -5.78
C ILE A 34 0.45 -6.43 -6.01
N VAL A 35 0.58 -5.64 -4.96
CA VAL A 35 1.08 -4.27 -4.99
C VAL A 35 2.02 -4.12 -3.81
N ARG A 36 3.12 -3.38 -4.00
CA ARG A 36 4.06 -3.14 -2.91
C ARG A 36 4.66 -1.75 -2.99
N MET A 37 5.04 -1.21 -1.84
CA MET A 37 5.86 -0.02 -1.73
C MET A 37 7.29 -0.44 -1.44
N LEU A 38 8.20 -0.20 -2.39
CA LEU A 38 9.63 -0.43 -2.15
C LEU A 38 10.19 0.81 -1.43
N LEU A 39 10.50 0.65 -0.16
CA LEU A 39 11.03 1.74 0.67
C LEU A 39 12.54 1.81 0.52
N LYS A 40 12.99 2.52 -0.51
CA LYS A 40 14.41 2.68 -0.79
C LYS A 40 15.00 3.78 0.10
N ALA A 41 16.32 4.00 0.02
CA ALA A 41 16.99 4.94 0.90
C ALA A 41 16.50 6.39 0.73
N THR A 42 16.26 6.81 -0.52
CA THR A 42 15.91 8.22 -0.82
C THR A 42 14.57 8.36 -1.52
N VAL A 43 14.02 7.29 -2.05
CA VAL A 43 12.75 7.31 -2.78
C VAL A 43 11.89 6.12 -2.39
N VAL A 44 10.59 6.24 -2.60
CA VAL A 44 9.67 5.12 -2.50
C VAL A 44 9.13 4.82 -3.90
N THR A 45 8.99 3.54 -4.23
CA THR A 45 8.47 3.10 -5.53
C THR A 45 7.24 2.24 -5.30
N ILE A 46 6.16 2.54 -6.01
CA ILE A 46 4.95 1.71 -6.01
C ILE A 46 5.04 0.77 -7.20
N GLU A 47 4.92 -0.52 -6.94
CA GLU A 47 4.94 -1.54 -7.98
C GLU A 47 3.70 -2.43 -7.90
N ALA A 48 3.21 -2.86 -9.05
CA ALA A 48 2.12 -3.82 -9.15
C ALA A 48 2.60 -5.05 -9.91
N LYS A 49 2.12 -6.24 -9.48
CA LYS A 49 2.48 -7.50 -10.11
C LYS A 49 1.53 -7.79 -11.27
N LYS A 50 2.07 -7.98 -12.47
CA LYS A 50 1.28 -8.35 -13.64
C LYS A 50 0.83 -9.80 -13.56
N PRO A 51 -0.26 -10.17 -14.26
CA PRO A 51 -0.69 -11.57 -14.30
C PRO A 51 0.39 -12.55 -14.73
N ALA A 52 1.35 -12.10 -15.54
CA ALA A 52 2.50 -12.91 -15.97
C ALA A 52 3.59 -13.04 -14.89
N GLY A 53 3.39 -12.48 -13.70
CA GLY A 53 4.33 -12.60 -12.59
C GLY A 53 5.41 -11.55 -12.52
N LYS A 54 5.42 -10.59 -13.43
CA LYS A 54 6.42 -9.50 -13.42
C LYS A 54 5.90 -8.29 -12.68
N TRP A 55 6.79 -7.62 -11.94
CA TRP A 55 6.49 -6.36 -11.27
C TRP A 55 6.61 -5.20 -12.26
N GLU A 56 5.65 -4.28 -12.20
CA GLU A 56 5.64 -3.08 -13.02
C GLU A 56 5.65 -1.85 -12.10
N LYS A 57 6.56 -0.92 -12.37
CA LYS A 57 6.61 0.33 -11.62
C LYS A 57 5.45 1.23 -12.03
N LEU A 58 4.65 1.65 -11.04
CA LEU A 58 3.54 2.57 -11.26
C LEU A 58 3.95 4.01 -10.96
N ALA A 59 4.73 4.23 -9.92
CA ALA A 59 5.14 5.56 -9.50
C ALA A 59 6.40 5.46 -8.66
N SER A 60 7.16 6.56 -8.60
CA SER A 60 8.34 6.67 -7.74
C SER A 60 8.51 8.14 -7.38
N GLU A 61 8.72 8.42 -6.09
CA GLU A 61 8.91 9.79 -5.61
C GLU A 61 9.89 9.84 -4.45
N PRO A 62 10.70 10.91 -4.35
CA PRO A 62 11.46 11.16 -3.13
C PRO A 62 10.53 11.40 -1.95
N TYR A 63 10.95 10.97 -0.76
CA TYR A 63 10.12 11.12 0.44
C TYR A 63 9.71 12.57 0.70
N GLY A 64 10.58 13.53 0.39
CA GLY A 64 10.27 14.93 0.60
C GLY A 64 9.15 15.50 -0.26
N LYS A 65 8.77 14.80 -1.32
CA LYS A 65 7.66 15.21 -2.20
C LYS A 65 6.35 14.51 -1.86
N ILE A 66 6.34 13.68 -0.84
CA ILE A 66 5.14 12.96 -0.42
C ILE A 66 4.55 13.68 0.78
N GLU A 67 3.31 14.13 0.65
CA GLU A 67 2.61 14.90 1.67
C GLU A 67 1.51 14.06 2.31
N PRO A 68 1.39 14.07 3.65
CA PRO A 68 0.28 13.37 4.30
C PRO A 68 -1.04 14.06 3.97
N ASP A 69 -2.09 13.27 3.82
CA ASP A 69 -3.45 13.80 3.66
C ASP A 69 -3.95 14.17 5.06
N PRO A 70 -4.37 15.45 5.28
CA PRO A 70 -4.90 15.88 6.58
C PRO A 70 -6.11 15.06 7.03
N GLU A 71 -6.84 14.46 6.11
CA GLU A 71 -8.01 13.64 6.43
C GLU A 71 -7.69 12.17 6.61
N GLY A 72 -6.41 11.80 6.59
CA GLY A 72 -5.97 10.42 6.80
C GLY A 72 -6.07 9.53 5.56
N GLY A 73 -6.40 10.09 4.41
CA GLY A 73 -6.43 9.36 3.14
C GLY A 73 -5.05 9.08 2.58
N PRO A 74 -4.98 8.57 1.34
CA PRO A 74 -3.70 8.27 0.70
C PRO A 74 -2.80 9.50 0.60
N PRO A 75 -1.50 9.37 0.89
CA PRO A 75 -0.58 10.51 0.77
C PRO A 75 -0.55 11.06 -0.65
N GLN A 76 -0.41 12.36 -0.75
CA GLN A 76 -0.27 13.05 -2.02
C GLN A 76 1.17 12.93 -2.53
N GLY A 77 1.33 12.86 -3.85
CA GLY A 77 2.65 12.80 -4.49
C GLY A 77 2.99 11.45 -5.09
N LEU A 78 2.41 10.35 -4.60
CA LEU A 78 2.65 9.01 -5.13
C LEU A 78 1.64 8.56 -6.18
N GLY A 79 0.65 9.38 -6.48
CA GLY A 79 -0.32 9.07 -7.53
C GLY A 79 -1.33 7.97 -7.20
N PHE A 80 -1.56 7.70 -5.93
CA PHE A 80 -2.54 6.67 -5.53
C PHE A 80 -3.91 6.87 -6.16
N GLY A 81 -4.36 8.13 -6.32
CA GLY A 81 -5.65 8.42 -6.91
C GLY A 81 -5.72 8.28 -8.42
N LYS A 82 -4.60 8.06 -9.10
CA LYS A 82 -4.55 7.94 -10.56
C LYS A 82 -4.84 6.54 -11.08
N PHE A 83 -4.92 5.57 -10.18
CA PHE A 83 -5.10 4.17 -10.54
C PHE A 83 -6.35 3.62 -9.86
N PRO A 84 -7.52 3.60 -10.56
CA PRO A 84 -8.76 3.12 -9.94
C PRO A 84 -8.68 1.70 -9.40
N SER A 85 -7.97 0.81 -10.08
CA SER A 85 -7.79 -0.56 -9.62
C SER A 85 -7.00 -0.63 -8.31
N LEU A 86 -6.01 0.26 -8.14
CA LEU A 86 -5.24 0.35 -6.91
C LEU A 86 -6.12 0.86 -5.76
N THR A 87 -6.95 1.86 -6.03
CA THR A 87 -7.88 2.40 -5.05
C THR A 87 -8.85 1.32 -4.56
N MET A 88 -9.40 0.53 -5.48
CA MET A 88 -10.29 -0.57 -5.12
C MET A 88 -9.58 -1.62 -4.27
N LEU A 89 -8.36 -1.98 -4.67
CA LEU A 89 -7.57 -2.97 -3.93
C LEU A 89 -7.24 -2.47 -2.52
N MET A 90 -6.90 -1.19 -2.38
CA MET A 90 -6.65 -0.59 -1.07
C MET A 90 -7.91 -0.68 -0.19
N GLN A 91 -9.07 -0.38 -0.77
CA GLN A 91 -10.33 -0.46 -0.04
C GLN A 91 -10.63 -1.89 0.40
N GLU A 92 -10.44 -2.86 -0.48
CA GLU A 92 -10.67 -4.27 -0.18
C GLU A 92 -9.77 -4.76 0.96
N ASN A 93 -8.51 -4.37 0.96
CA ASN A 93 -7.58 -4.75 2.01
C ASN A 93 -7.91 -4.08 3.33
N ARG A 94 -8.36 -2.83 3.29
CA ARG A 94 -8.80 -2.11 4.49
C ARG A 94 -10.04 -2.75 5.10
N ASP A 95 -11.02 -3.09 4.26
CA ASP A 95 -12.25 -3.74 4.71
C ASP A 95 -11.94 -5.09 5.36
N ARG A 96 -11.05 -5.86 4.75
CA ARG A 96 -10.64 -7.15 5.30
C ARG A 96 -9.96 -6.98 6.65
N GLN A 97 -9.12 -5.95 6.82
CA GLN A 97 -8.44 -5.66 8.08
C GLN A 97 -9.46 -5.32 9.18
N VAL A 98 -10.43 -4.46 8.86
CA VAL A 98 -11.50 -4.11 9.81
C VAL A 98 -12.32 -5.33 10.17
N PHE A 99 -12.68 -6.13 9.18
CA PHE A 99 -13.47 -7.35 9.39
C PHE A 99 -12.72 -8.34 10.28
N ALA A 100 -11.43 -8.51 10.07
CA ALA A 100 -10.61 -9.39 10.90
C ALA A 100 -10.55 -8.91 12.34
N ARG A 101 -10.47 -7.59 12.58
CA ARG A 101 -10.49 -7.03 13.93
C ARG A 101 -11.82 -7.29 14.63
N MET A 102 -12.93 -7.15 13.91
CA MET A 102 -14.25 -7.32 14.47
C MET A 102 -14.58 -8.79 14.73
N GLY A 103 -14.12 -9.68 13.84
CA GLY A 103 -14.38 -11.11 13.98
C GLY A 103 -13.29 -11.86 14.74
N GLY A 104 -12.07 -11.33 14.79
CA GLY A 104 -10.93 -12.00 15.38
C GLY A 104 -10.98 -12.12 16.90
N GLY A 105 -11.83 -11.33 17.54
CA GLY A 105 -12.03 -11.42 18.99
C GLY A 105 -13.06 -12.46 19.39
N GLY A 106 -13.73 -13.01 18.40
CA GLY A 106 -14.76 -13.99 18.64
C GLY A 106 -14.24 -15.40 18.79
#